data_a39946d3ffee8fecf50ef14331e67904
#
_entry.id   a39946d3ffee8fecf50ef14331e67904
#
_cell.length_a   1.000
_cell.length_b   1.000
_cell.length_c   1.000
_cell.angle_alpha   90.00
_cell.angle_beta   90.00
_cell.angle_gamma   90.00
#
_symmetry.space_group_name_H-M   'P 1'
#
loop_
_entity.id
_entity.type
_entity.pdbx_description
1 polymer ?
#
loop_
_entity_poly.entity_id
_entity_poly.type
_entity_poly.pdbx_seq_one_letter_code
_entity_poly.pdbx_strand_id
1 'polypeptide(L)'
;EIESLITAGEQLFPDLRQMRLLRAYAGVRPLYAPEEIGGGPAAERAISRAHVVVDHAARDGVSNFVSIVGGKLTTYRLMAEQTADLVCRRLGVDAPCTTADEVLPGQGVDRSFYWLGDRLAEHEADGGGDAGLICECEYVTRPMLEAFLAERMPCSLDDVRRGTRLGMGPCQGAFCTFRAAGLMAEHGPMDRTDEPLVGFLAERYRGTRPIAWGRQLQELWLSTGIYWGVLGLDALAEPGPGAEPAAAVADGPG
;
A
#
# COMPACT_ATOMS: atom_id res chain seq x y z
N GLU A 1 -3.07 -18.18 -10.60
CA GLU A 1 -2.09 -17.68 -9.62
C GLU A 1 -2.72 -17.39 -8.25
N ILE A 2 -3.84 -16.66 -8.17
CA ILE A 2 -4.50 -16.35 -6.88
C ILE A 2 -4.90 -17.64 -6.17
N GLU A 3 -5.54 -18.58 -6.87
CA GLU A 3 -5.92 -19.88 -6.33
C GLU A 3 -4.70 -20.67 -5.81
N SER A 4 -3.59 -20.64 -6.54
CA SER A 4 -2.33 -21.26 -6.11
C SER A 4 -1.76 -20.64 -4.83
N LEU A 5 -1.88 -19.30 -4.68
CA LEU A 5 -1.45 -18.60 -3.47
C LEU A 5 -2.33 -18.93 -2.26
N ILE A 6 -3.66 -19.02 -2.46
CA ILE A 6 -4.59 -19.42 -1.41
C ILE A 6 -4.27 -20.85 -0.96
N THR A 7 -4.13 -21.80 -1.89
CA THR A 7 -3.80 -23.19 -1.58
C THR A 7 -2.47 -23.32 -0.83
N ALA A 8 -1.45 -22.57 -1.21
CA ALA A 8 -0.18 -22.55 -0.49
C ALA A 8 -0.33 -21.93 0.91
N GLY A 9 -1.13 -20.87 1.03
CA GLY A 9 -1.40 -20.20 2.30
C GLY A 9 -2.19 -21.06 3.30
N GLU A 10 -3.08 -21.93 2.81
CA GLU A 10 -3.85 -22.86 3.66
C GLU A 10 -2.96 -23.83 4.44
N GLN A 11 -1.73 -24.08 3.98
CA GLN A 11 -0.76 -24.89 4.73
C GLN A 11 -0.32 -24.23 6.04
N LEU A 12 -0.34 -22.89 6.09
CA LEU A 12 0.01 -22.10 7.27
C LEU A 12 -1.25 -21.65 8.03
N PHE A 13 -2.33 -21.40 7.32
CA PHE A 13 -3.57 -20.90 7.87
C PHE A 13 -4.77 -21.64 7.22
N PRO A 14 -5.24 -22.74 7.81
CA PRO A 14 -6.25 -23.64 7.22
C PRO A 14 -7.56 -22.97 6.80
N ASP A 15 -7.97 -21.92 7.51
CA ASP A 15 -9.22 -21.21 7.23
C ASP A 15 -9.06 -20.09 6.19
N LEU A 16 -7.90 -19.92 5.57
CA LEU A 16 -7.61 -18.83 4.64
C LEU A 16 -8.62 -18.74 3.49
N ARG A 17 -9.08 -19.86 2.97
CA ARG A 17 -10.07 -19.94 1.89
C ARG A 17 -11.45 -19.37 2.27
N GLN A 18 -11.78 -19.40 3.56
CA GLN A 18 -13.04 -18.89 4.09
C GLN A 18 -12.98 -17.39 4.36
N MET A 19 -11.76 -16.82 4.39
CA MET A 19 -11.56 -15.40 4.62
C MET A 19 -12.00 -14.56 3.43
N ARG A 20 -12.43 -13.33 3.72
CA ARG A 20 -12.72 -12.34 2.71
C ARG A 20 -11.43 -11.90 2.03
N LEU A 21 -11.39 -11.99 0.70
CA LEU A 21 -10.32 -11.38 -0.09
C LEU A 21 -10.62 -9.88 -0.25
N LEU A 22 -9.67 -9.03 0.06
CA LEU A 22 -9.83 -7.58 -0.05
C LEU A 22 -9.39 -7.07 -1.41
N ARG A 23 -8.25 -7.55 -1.90
CA ARG A 23 -7.71 -7.21 -3.23
C ARG A 23 -6.59 -8.18 -3.60
N ALA A 24 -6.26 -8.21 -4.89
CA ALA A 24 -5.03 -8.80 -5.39
C ALA A 24 -4.29 -7.77 -6.25
N TYR A 25 -2.98 -7.80 -6.20
CA TYR A 25 -2.13 -6.98 -7.05
C TYR A 25 -0.90 -7.76 -7.45
N ALA A 26 -0.36 -7.39 -8.59
CA ALA A 26 0.87 -7.97 -9.11
C ALA A 26 1.90 -6.86 -9.36
N GLY A 27 3.16 -7.22 -9.34
CA GLY A 27 4.26 -6.34 -9.66
C GLY A 27 5.30 -7.07 -10.49
N VAL A 28 6.11 -6.32 -11.21
CA VAL A 28 7.25 -6.84 -11.96
C VAL A 28 8.50 -6.66 -11.13
N ARG A 29 9.31 -7.71 -11.01
CA ARG A 29 10.59 -7.65 -10.32
C ARG A 29 11.70 -7.33 -11.30
N PRO A 30 12.53 -6.31 -11.04
CA PRO A 30 13.73 -6.05 -11.83
C PRO A 30 14.79 -7.10 -11.45
N LEU A 31 14.86 -8.18 -12.20
CA LEU A 31 15.88 -9.21 -12.01
C LEU A 31 17.03 -8.98 -12.99
N TYR A 32 18.25 -9.26 -12.56
CA TYR A 32 19.41 -9.25 -13.44
C TYR A 32 19.60 -10.64 -14.03
N ALA A 33 19.51 -10.74 -15.36
CA ALA A 33 19.84 -11.93 -16.11
C ALA A 33 21.20 -11.71 -16.80
N PRO A 34 22.21 -12.54 -16.53
CA PRO A 34 23.39 -12.59 -17.37
C PRO A 34 23.02 -12.98 -18.80
N GLU A 35 23.75 -12.48 -19.79
CA GLU A 35 23.47 -12.67 -21.23
C GLU A 35 23.37 -14.14 -21.67
N GLU A 36 23.88 -15.05 -20.88
CA GLU A 36 23.96 -16.49 -21.19
C GLU A 36 22.70 -17.30 -20.79
N ILE A 37 21.69 -16.67 -20.18
CA ILE A 37 20.46 -17.39 -19.84
C ILE A 37 19.56 -17.49 -21.07
N GLY A 38 19.47 -18.69 -21.64
CA GLY A 38 18.58 -18.98 -22.77
C GLY A 38 17.13 -18.60 -22.46
N GLY A 39 16.39 -18.14 -23.48
CA GLY A 39 15.00 -17.68 -23.31
C GLY A 39 14.01 -18.81 -23.00
N GLY A 40 12.95 -18.45 -22.29
CA GLY A 40 11.79 -19.28 -22.01
C GLY A 40 11.36 -19.27 -20.55
N PRO A 41 10.09 -19.64 -20.24
CA PRO A 41 9.52 -19.52 -18.91
C PRO A 41 10.26 -20.30 -17.81
N ALA A 42 10.95 -21.37 -18.17
CA ALA A 42 11.74 -22.16 -17.22
C ALA A 42 13.06 -21.46 -16.88
N ALA A 43 13.71 -20.84 -17.86
CA ALA A 43 14.93 -20.06 -17.66
C ALA A 43 14.65 -18.79 -16.85
N GLU A 44 13.54 -18.11 -17.12
CA GLU A 44 13.11 -16.93 -16.33
C GLU A 44 12.88 -17.25 -14.85
N ARG A 45 12.35 -18.43 -14.52
CA ARG A 45 12.16 -18.87 -13.14
C ARG A 45 13.47 -19.22 -12.43
N ALA A 46 14.52 -19.54 -13.18
CA ALA A 46 15.83 -19.87 -12.66
C ALA A 46 16.70 -18.63 -12.36
N ILE A 47 16.29 -17.42 -12.79
CA ILE A 47 17.01 -16.19 -12.52
C ILE A 47 17.13 -15.97 -11.02
N SER A 48 18.35 -15.76 -10.55
CA SER A 48 18.62 -15.49 -9.13
C SER A 48 17.89 -14.24 -8.67
N ARG A 49 17.30 -14.31 -7.48
CA ARG A 49 16.69 -13.17 -6.78
C ARG A 49 17.70 -12.44 -5.87
N ALA A 50 18.98 -12.78 -5.94
CA ALA A 50 20.02 -12.02 -5.29
C ALA A 50 20.18 -10.65 -5.96
N HIS A 51 20.68 -9.67 -5.21
CA HIS A 51 21.07 -8.41 -5.80
C HIS A 51 22.46 -8.52 -6.44
N VAL A 52 22.69 -7.68 -7.42
CA VAL A 52 23.98 -7.53 -8.09
C VAL A 52 24.32 -6.04 -8.13
N VAL A 53 25.51 -5.69 -7.66
CA VAL A 53 26.09 -4.35 -7.82
C VAL A 53 26.95 -4.37 -9.09
N VAL A 54 26.58 -3.57 -10.07
CA VAL A 54 27.26 -3.48 -11.36
C VAL A 54 28.15 -2.23 -11.37
N ASP A 55 29.45 -2.45 -11.46
CA ASP A 55 30.43 -1.40 -11.67
C ASP A 55 30.62 -1.18 -13.17
N HIS A 56 30.04 -0.13 -13.71
CA HIS A 56 30.09 0.16 -15.14
C HIS A 56 31.46 0.61 -15.62
N ALA A 57 32.34 1.07 -14.72
CA ALA A 57 33.74 1.35 -15.12
C ALA A 57 34.48 0.08 -15.47
N ALA A 58 34.25 -0.99 -14.71
CA ALA A 58 34.90 -2.27 -14.98
C ALA A 58 34.23 -3.02 -16.15
N ARG A 59 32.90 -2.90 -16.27
CA ARG A 59 32.14 -3.64 -17.27
C ARG A 59 32.07 -2.93 -18.62
N ASP A 60 31.75 -1.63 -18.61
CA ASP A 60 31.38 -0.89 -19.82
C ASP A 60 32.29 0.30 -20.13
N GLY A 61 33.34 0.54 -19.32
CA GLY A 61 34.25 1.69 -19.47
C GLY A 61 33.66 3.03 -19.03
N VAL A 62 32.49 3.04 -18.33
CA VAL A 62 31.83 4.24 -17.83
C VAL A 62 32.21 4.48 -16.38
N SER A 63 33.14 5.40 -16.12
CA SER A 63 33.87 5.53 -14.85
C SER A 63 33.04 6.08 -13.67
N ASN A 64 31.91 6.74 -13.91
CA ASN A 64 31.15 7.44 -12.90
C ASN A 64 29.69 6.91 -12.75
N PHE A 65 29.49 5.65 -13.07
CA PHE A 65 28.17 5.02 -13.02
C PHE A 65 28.22 3.65 -12.33
N VAL A 66 27.33 3.45 -11.38
CA VAL A 66 27.13 2.20 -10.66
C VAL A 66 25.63 1.89 -10.65
N SER A 67 25.28 0.64 -10.91
CA SER A 67 23.89 0.17 -10.81
C SER A 67 23.75 -0.92 -9.77
N ILE A 68 22.61 -0.97 -9.11
CA ILE A 68 22.19 -2.10 -8.28
C ILE A 68 20.88 -2.64 -8.79
N VAL A 69 20.78 -3.94 -8.98
CA VAL A 69 19.61 -4.61 -9.57
C VAL A 69 19.27 -5.86 -8.77
N GLY A 70 17.98 -6.24 -8.74
CA GLY A 70 17.50 -7.43 -8.04
C GLY A 70 17.30 -7.20 -6.56
N GLY A 71 17.54 -8.24 -5.77
CA GLY A 71 17.39 -8.21 -4.32
C GLY A 71 15.95 -8.41 -3.82
N LYS A 72 15.79 -8.21 -2.53
CA LYS A 72 14.51 -8.36 -1.81
C LYS A 72 14.28 -7.12 -0.95
N LEU A 73 13.02 -6.84 -0.61
CA LEU A 73 12.70 -5.75 0.30
C LEU A 73 13.45 -5.85 1.64
N THR A 74 13.64 -7.05 2.14
CA THR A 74 14.37 -7.32 3.40
C THR A 74 15.89 -7.13 3.29
N THR A 75 16.45 -7.02 2.10
CA THR A 75 17.90 -6.86 1.88
C THR A 75 18.29 -5.45 1.45
N TYR A 76 17.37 -4.48 1.47
CA TYR A 76 17.61 -3.14 0.93
C TYR A 76 18.77 -2.40 1.63
N ARG A 77 18.95 -2.58 2.94
CA ARG A 77 20.05 -1.95 3.70
C ARG A 77 21.40 -2.53 3.30
N LEU A 78 21.50 -3.85 3.18
CA LEU A 78 22.70 -4.51 2.68
C LEU A 78 23.02 -4.10 1.23
N MET A 79 22.00 -3.94 0.40
CA MET A 79 22.16 -3.44 -0.97
C MET A 79 22.74 -2.02 -0.98
N ALA A 80 22.20 -1.15 -0.12
CA ALA A 80 22.69 0.22 0.03
C ALA A 80 24.15 0.24 0.52
N GLU A 81 24.48 -0.54 1.55
CA GLU A 81 25.83 -0.69 2.08
C GLU A 81 26.83 -1.07 0.99
N GLN A 82 26.60 -2.18 0.29
CA GLN A 82 27.53 -2.66 -0.74
C GLN A 82 27.71 -1.68 -1.90
N THR A 83 26.63 -0.96 -2.26
CA THR A 83 26.69 0.06 -3.31
C THR A 83 27.47 1.28 -2.81
N ALA A 84 27.21 1.76 -1.61
CA ALA A 84 27.92 2.88 -1.00
C ALA A 84 29.41 2.58 -0.82
N ASP A 85 29.76 1.39 -0.36
CA ASP A 85 31.15 0.95 -0.22
C ASP A 85 31.91 0.96 -1.56
N LEU A 86 31.24 0.54 -2.64
CA LEU A 86 31.84 0.61 -3.97
C LEU A 86 32.07 2.07 -4.39
N VAL A 87 31.11 2.93 -4.17
CA VAL A 87 31.20 4.37 -4.49
C VAL A 87 32.29 5.04 -3.64
N CYS A 88 32.32 4.79 -2.33
CA CYS A 88 33.36 5.32 -1.42
C CYS A 88 34.76 4.91 -1.86
N ARG A 89 34.97 3.63 -2.16
CA ARG A 89 36.26 3.16 -2.68
C ARG A 89 36.68 3.89 -3.95
N ARG A 90 35.75 4.17 -4.85
CA ARG A 90 36.05 4.91 -6.08
C ARG A 90 36.39 6.37 -5.85
N LEU A 91 35.78 6.97 -4.84
CA LEU A 91 36.04 8.35 -4.44
C LEU A 91 37.27 8.49 -3.53
N GLY A 92 37.90 7.39 -3.13
CA GLY A 92 39.00 7.40 -2.16
C GLY A 92 38.54 7.78 -0.73
N VAL A 93 37.26 7.57 -0.41
CA VAL A 93 36.67 7.83 0.91
C VAL A 93 36.74 6.54 1.72
N ASP A 94 37.37 6.58 2.88
CA ASP A 94 37.38 5.49 3.85
C ASP A 94 36.36 5.83 4.97
N ALA A 95 35.14 5.34 4.83
CA ALA A 95 34.08 5.53 5.79
C ALA A 95 33.36 4.18 6.00
N PRO A 96 33.45 3.60 7.20
CA PRO A 96 32.75 2.35 7.51
C PRO A 96 31.23 2.57 7.51
N CYS A 97 30.48 1.59 7.02
CA CYS A 97 29.04 1.60 7.10
C CYS A 97 28.56 1.34 8.54
N THR A 98 27.67 2.18 9.04
CA THR A 98 27.04 2.07 10.37
C THR A 98 25.60 1.57 10.29
N THR A 99 25.10 1.31 9.09
CA THR A 99 23.69 0.99 8.84
C THR A 99 23.17 -0.21 9.65
N ALA A 100 24.01 -1.19 9.96
CA ALA A 100 23.59 -2.37 10.73
C ALA A 100 23.28 -2.02 12.21
N ASP A 101 23.97 -1.03 12.74
CA ASP A 101 23.93 -0.67 14.17
C ASP A 101 23.05 0.55 14.45
N GLU A 102 22.72 1.33 13.43
CA GLU A 102 21.89 2.53 13.56
C GLU A 102 20.40 2.23 13.44
N VAL A 103 19.61 2.74 14.38
CA VAL A 103 18.15 2.70 14.32
C VAL A 103 17.66 3.70 13.27
N LEU A 104 16.69 3.29 12.45
CA LEU A 104 16.09 4.18 11.45
C LEU A 104 15.42 5.39 12.10
N PRO A 105 15.59 6.62 11.55
CA PRO A 105 14.93 7.80 12.06
C PRO A 105 13.42 7.63 12.15
N GLY A 106 12.80 8.15 13.22
CA GLY A 106 11.36 8.08 13.44
C GLY A 106 10.82 6.75 13.97
N GLN A 107 11.69 5.78 14.23
CA GLN A 107 11.32 4.56 14.94
C GLN A 107 11.52 4.79 16.45
N GLY A 108 10.43 4.96 17.19
CA GLY A 108 10.50 4.91 18.67
C GLY A 108 10.95 3.52 19.12
N VAL A 109 11.79 3.48 20.13
CA VAL A 109 12.40 2.23 20.66
C VAL A 109 11.33 1.28 21.23
N ASP A 110 10.15 1.81 21.53
CA ASP A 110 9.15 1.13 22.36
C ASP A 110 7.99 0.51 21.58
N ARG A 111 7.86 0.77 20.25
CA ARG A 111 6.73 0.26 19.43
C ARG A 111 7.21 -0.28 18.09
N SER A 112 7.53 -1.55 18.07
CA SER A 112 7.92 -2.26 16.83
C SER A 112 6.73 -2.62 15.94
N PHE A 113 5.52 -2.72 16.50
CA PHE A 113 4.33 -3.20 15.81
C PHE A 113 3.08 -2.41 16.19
N TYR A 114 2.15 -2.31 15.24
CA TYR A 114 0.81 -1.82 15.48
C TYR A 114 -0.08 -2.95 16.01
N TRP A 115 -0.72 -2.72 17.14
CA TRP A 115 -1.74 -3.58 17.72
C TRP A 115 -3.00 -2.76 18.00
N LEU A 116 -4.15 -3.22 17.52
CA LEU A 116 -5.42 -2.56 17.82
C LEU A 116 -5.70 -2.52 19.33
N GLY A 117 -5.29 -3.57 20.05
CA GLY A 117 -5.42 -3.65 21.51
C GLY A 117 -4.69 -2.55 22.26
N ASP A 118 -3.55 -2.08 21.74
CA ASP A 118 -2.82 -0.96 22.35
C ASP A 118 -3.62 0.33 22.28
N ARG A 119 -4.26 0.62 21.14
CA ARG A 119 -5.15 1.78 21.03
C ARG A 119 -6.35 1.73 21.96
N LEU A 120 -6.93 0.55 22.15
CA LEU A 120 -8.02 0.35 23.10
C LEU A 120 -7.54 0.58 24.53
N ALA A 121 -6.40 0.01 24.90
CA ALA A 121 -5.81 0.17 26.23
C ALA A 121 -5.43 1.64 26.54
N GLU A 122 -4.88 2.35 25.55
CA GLU A 122 -4.59 3.79 25.66
C GLU A 122 -5.87 4.59 25.91
N HIS A 123 -6.90 4.32 25.12
CA HIS A 123 -8.19 5.00 25.30
C HIS A 123 -8.83 4.72 26.67
N GLU A 124 -8.76 3.49 27.16
CA GLU A 124 -9.23 3.13 28.50
C GLU A 124 -8.43 3.84 29.58
N ALA A 125 -7.10 3.93 29.42
CA ALA A 125 -6.22 4.62 30.36
C ALA A 125 -6.49 6.13 30.42
N ASP A 126 -6.89 6.74 29.30
CA ASP A 126 -7.26 8.15 29.18
C ASP A 126 -8.69 8.45 29.69
N GLY A 127 -9.36 7.46 30.28
CA GLY A 127 -10.67 7.62 30.91
C GLY A 127 -11.84 7.10 30.12
N GLY A 128 -11.64 6.48 28.96
CA GLY A 128 -12.67 5.71 28.23
C GLY A 128 -13.89 6.50 27.76
N GLY A 129 -13.77 7.81 27.55
CA GLY A 129 -14.88 8.68 27.14
C GLY A 129 -15.28 8.49 25.67
N ASP A 130 -16.38 9.11 25.27
CA ASP A 130 -16.78 9.21 23.86
C ASP A 130 -15.85 10.18 23.13
N ALA A 131 -14.76 9.65 22.60
CA ALA A 131 -13.78 10.41 21.81
C ALA A 131 -14.25 10.69 20.36
N GLY A 132 -15.49 10.37 20.02
CA GLY A 132 -15.97 10.50 18.64
C GLY A 132 -15.26 9.52 17.71
N LEU A 133 -15.73 8.28 17.65
CA LEU A 133 -15.13 7.24 16.84
C LEU A 133 -15.36 7.51 15.34
N ILE A 134 -14.27 7.66 14.59
CA ILE A 134 -14.28 7.86 13.13
C ILE A 134 -14.20 6.54 12.40
N CYS A 135 -13.28 5.65 12.81
CA CYS A 135 -13.08 4.33 12.21
C CYS A 135 -13.17 3.24 13.27
N GLU A 136 -14.23 2.48 13.23
CA GLU A 136 -14.52 1.39 14.18
C GLU A 136 -13.54 0.22 14.02
N CYS A 137 -13.16 -0.12 12.78
CA CYS A 137 -12.31 -1.27 12.48
C CYS A 137 -10.88 -1.12 12.97
N GLU A 138 -10.36 0.10 12.97
CA GLU A 138 -8.96 0.43 13.33
C GLU A 138 -8.90 1.34 14.55
N TYR A 139 -10.04 1.58 15.18
CA TYR A 139 -10.18 2.42 16.36
C TYR A 139 -9.48 3.80 16.21
N VAL A 140 -9.83 4.50 15.13
CA VAL A 140 -9.35 5.87 14.91
C VAL A 140 -10.39 6.85 15.44
N THR A 141 -10.01 7.64 16.42
CA THR A 141 -10.86 8.64 17.05
C THR A 141 -10.75 10.00 16.35
N ARG A 142 -11.70 10.90 16.62
CA ARG A 142 -11.68 12.27 16.13
C ARG A 142 -10.41 13.01 16.55
N PRO A 143 -9.97 13.00 17.82
CA PRO A 143 -8.72 13.67 18.22
C PRO A 143 -7.48 13.14 17.49
N MET A 144 -7.39 11.82 17.26
CA MET A 144 -6.27 11.25 16.49
C MET A 144 -6.22 11.79 15.06
N LEU A 145 -7.38 11.89 14.42
CA LEU A 145 -7.47 12.41 13.06
C LEU A 145 -7.18 13.92 13.02
N GLU A 146 -7.74 14.69 13.94
CA GLU A 146 -7.50 16.13 14.06
C GLU A 146 -6.02 16.44 14.29
N ALA A 147 -5.33 15.69 15.16
CA ALA A 147 -3.89 15.83 15.37
C ALA A 147 -3.10 15.56 14.08
N PHE A 148 -3.46 14.52 13.34
CA PHE A 148 -2.83 14.22 12.05
C PHE A 148 -3.06 15.35 11.03
N LEU A 149 -4.28 15.83 10.92
CA LEU A 149 -4.64 16.90 9.97
C LEU A 149 -3.93 18.22 10.29
N ALA A 150 -3.82 18.56 11.57
CA ALA A 150 -3.12 19.78 12.01
C ALA A 150 -1.65 19.82 11.58
N GLU A 151 -0.99 18.66 11.49
CA GLU A 151 0.41 18.56 11.09
C GLU A 151 0.62 18.37 9.59
N ARG A 152 -0.37 17.83 8.88
CA ARG A 152 -0.19 17.28 7.53
C ARG A 152 -1.05 17.93 6.44
N MET A 153 -1.97 18.83 6.75
CA MET A 153 -2.75 19.51 5.71
C MET A 153 -1.86 20.44 4.86
N PRO A 154 -2.03 20.49 3.54
CA PRO A 154 -3.00 19.73 2.75
C PRO A 154 -2.57 18.27 2.53
N CYS A 155 -3.50 17.33 2.66
CA CYS A 155 -3.23 15.90 2.46
C CYS A 155 -4.45 15.21 1.80
N SER A 156 -4.22 14.01 1.26
CA SER A 156 -5.29 13.16 0.71
C SER A 156 -5.86 12.20 1.76
N LEU A 157 -7.02 11.60 1.47
CA LEU A 157 -7.56 10.49 2.29
C LEU A 157 -6.61 9.27 2.33
N ASP A 158 -5.79 9.08 1.30
CA ASP A 158 -4.77 8.05 1.30
C ASP A 158 -3.61 8.38 2.26
N ASP A 159 -3.26 9.64 2.43
CA ASP A 159 -2.28 10.06 3.43
C ASP A 159 -2.83 9.88 4.84
N VAL A 160 -4.09 10.26 5.07
CA VAL A 160 -4.81 9.97 6.32
C VAL A 160 -4.81 8.48 6.61
N ARG A 161 -5.14 7.64 5.60
CA ARG A 161 -5.12 6.18 5.72
C ARG A 161 -3.74 5.65 6.11
N ARG A 162 -2.68 6.12 5.46
CA ARG A 162 -1.30 5.69 5.75
C ARG A 162 -0.85 6.14 7.14
N GLY A 163 -1.18 7.36 7.53
CA GLY A 163 -0.77 7.92 8.81
C GLY A 163 -1.54 7.41 10.01
N THR A 164 -2.84 7.16 9.86
CA THR A 164 -3.74 6.79 10.98
C THR A 164 -4.24 5.34 10.91
N ARG A 165 -4.08 4.65 9.80
CA ARG A 165 -4.71 3.36 9.43
C ARG A 165 -6.22 3.43 9.18
N LEU A 166 -6.82 4.62 9.16
CA LEU A 166 -8.23 4.79 8.80
C LEU A 166 -8.55 4.07 7.48
N GLY A 167 -9.60 3.25 7.46
CA GLY A 167 -10.01 2.52 6.28
C GLY A 167 -9.18 1.28 5.92
N MET A 168 -8.24 0.86 6.77
CA MET A 168 -7.44 -0.36 6.55
C MET A 168 -8.10 -1.64 7.09
N GLY A 169 -9.09 -1.52 7.96
CA GLY A 169 -9.79 -2.68 8.52
C GLY A 169 -10.70 -3.40 7.51
N PRO A 170 -11.47 -4.43 7.97
CA PRO A 170 -12.25 -5.31 7.09
C PRO A 170 -13.26 -4.60 6.19
N CYS A 171 -13.84 -3.48 6.63
CA CYS A 171 -14.80 -2.72 5.82
C CYS A 171 -14.14 -1.92 4.68
N GLN A 172 -12.81 -1.75 4.73
CA GLN A 172 -12.03 -1.02 3.72
C GLN A 172 -12.52 0.41 3.45
N GLY A 173 -12.90 1.10 4.52
CA GLY A 173 -13.28 2.52 4.44
C GLY A 173 -14.74 2.78 4.13
N ALA A 174 -15.63 1.80 4.23
CA ALA A 174 -17.03 1.94 3.82
C ALA A 174 -17.78 3.12 4.50
N PHE A 175 -17.41 3.48 5.70
CA PHE A 175 -18.08 4.55 6.44
C PHE A 175 -17.13 5.65 6.88
N CYS A 176 -15.95 5.29 7.36
CA CYS A 176 -15.01 6.22 7.98
C CYS A 176 -14.43 7.24 7.00
N THR A 177 -14.35 6.92 5.70
CA THR A 177 -13.82 7.85 4.70
C THR A 177 -14.70 9.08 4.52
N PHE A 178 -16.01 8.95 4.58
CA PHE A 178 -16.94 10.09 4.53
C PHE A 178 -16.82 10.97 5.77
N ARG A 179 -16.72 10.37 6.94
CA ARG A 179 -16.48 11.11 8.19
C ARG A 179 -15.15 11.85 8.16
N ALA A 180 -14.10 11.19 7.66
CA ALA A 180 -12.78 11.81 7.52
C ALA A 180 -12.78 12.95 6.50
N ALA A 181 -13.43 12.79 5.35
CA ALA A 181 -13.57 13.85 4.36
C ALA A 181 -14.29 15.09 4.94
N GLY A 182 -15.33 14.87 5.76
CA GLY A 182 -16.01 15.96 6.48
C GLY A 182 -15.07 16.71 7.42
N LEU A 183 -14.27 15.99 8.22
CA LEU A 183 -13.27 16.61 9.10
C LEU A 183 -12.17 17.34 8.33
N MET A 184 -11.70 16.79 7.22
CA MET A 184 -10.72 17.47 6.35
C MET A 184 -11.27 18.80 5.85
N ALA A 185 -12.56 18.85 5.46
CA ALA A 185 -13.22 20.08 5.03
C ALA A 185 -13.37 21.12 6.17
N GLU A 186 -13.46 20.69 7.43
CA GLU A 186 -13.44 21.60 8.59
C GLU A 186 -12.05 22.21 8.85
N HIS A 187 -10.96 21.51 8.48
CA HIS A 187 -9.58 21.88 8.81
C HIS A 187 -8.83 22.64 7.71
N GLY A 188 -9.34 22.70 6.50
CA GLY A 188 -8.65 23.40 5.41
C GLY A 188 -9.57 23.78 4.26
N PRO A 189 -9.13 24.72 3.41
CA PRO A 189 -9.86 25.07 2.21
C PRO A 189 -9.88 23.85 1.28
N MET A 190 -11.06 23.29 1.11
CA MET A 190 -11.31 22.27 0.10
C MET A 190 -12.32 22.84 -0.89
N ASP A 191 -11.87 23.13 -2.09
CA ASP A 191 -12.75 23.63 -3.14
C ASP A 191 -13.81 22.60 -3.54
N ARG A 192 -13.47 21.31 -3.35
CA ARG A 192 -14.38 20.16 -3.63
C ARG A 192 -14.15 19.06 -2.58
N THR A 193 -15.17 18.72 -1.82
CA THR A 193 -15.14 17.65 -0.79
C THR A 193 -15.27 16.24 -1.37
N ASP A 194 -15.72 16.12 -2.61
CA ASP A 194 -15.90 14.87 -3.33
C ASP A 194 -14.59 14.32 -3.94
N GLU A 195 -13.67 15.20 -4.34
CA GLU A 195 -12.42 14.81 -5.00
C GLU A 195 -11.57 13.83 -4.17
N PRO A 196 -11.35 14.04 -2.87
CA PRO A 196 -10.67 13.06 -2.02
C PRO A 196 -11.39 11.72 -1.94
N LEU A 197 -12.72 11.70 -1.95
CA LEU A 197 -13.51 10.48 -1.92
C LEU A 197 -13.38 9.69 -3.22
N VAL A 198 -13.45 10.36 -4.36
CA VAL A 198 -13.26 9.73 -5.69
C VAL A 198 -11.86 9.14 -5.80
N GLY A 199 -10.83 9.88 -5.41
CA GLY A 199 -9.44 9.40 -5.39
C GLY A 199 -9.25 8.18 -4.48
N PHE A 200 -9.82 8.22 -3.28
CA PHE A 200 -9.81 7.09 -2.36
C PHE A 200 -10.50 5.85 -2.95
N LEU A 201 -11.65 6.02 -3.60
CA LEU A 201 -12.37 4.90 -4.23
C LEU A 201 -11.60 4.30 -5.40
N ALA A 202 -10.94 5.13 -6.23
CA ALA A 202 -10.08 4.63 -7.30
C ALA A 202 -8.99 3.70 -6.76
N GLU A 203 -8.32 4.09 -5.67
CA GLU A 203 -7.35 3.24 -4.98
C GLU A 203 -8.00 2.04 -4.29
N ARG A 204 -9.18 2.21 -3.71
CA ARG A 204 -9.93 1.13 -3.05
C ARG A 204 -10.27 0.00 -4.02
N TYR A 205 -10.66 0.32 -5.24
CA TYR A 205 -11.04 -0.66 -6.27
C TYR A 205 -9.87 -1.20 -7.08
N ARG A 206 -8.68 -0.61 -6.97
CA ARG A 206 -7.47 -1.14 -7.59
C ARG A 206 -7.19 -2.56 -7.10
N GLY A 207 -7.03 -3.50 -8.01
CA GLY A 207 -6.75 -4.91 -7.70
C GLY A 207 -7.94 -5.72 -7.19
N THR A 208 -9.18 -5.20 -7.29
CA THR A 208 -10.39 -5.96 -6.94
C THR A 208 -10.89 -6.84 -8.08
N ARG A 209 -10.70 -6.45 -9.34
CA ARG A 209 -11.08 -7.27 -10.52
C ARG A 209 -10.59 -8.72 -10.45
N PRO A 210 -9.31 -9.00 -10.12
CA PRO A 210 -8.80 -10.37 -10.08
C PRO A 210 -9.42 -11.25 -9.00
N ILE A 211 -10.14 -10.69 -8.05
CA ILE A 211 -10.81 -11.42 -6.96
C ILE A 211 -12.34 -11.36 -7.06
N ALA A 212 -12.89 -10.75 -8.12
CA ALA A 212 -14.33 -10.54 -8.28
C ALA A 212 -15.01 -11.81 -8.83
N TRP A 213 -15.16 -12.83 -7.97
CA TRP A 213 -15.94 -14.02 -8.28
C TRP A 213 -16.76 -14.48 -7.07
N GLY A 214 -17.83 -15.24 -7.32
CA GLY A 214 -18.65 -15.82 -6.26
C GLY A 214 -19.10 -14.77 -5.23
N ARG A 215 -18.92 -15.07 -3.97
CA ARG A 215 -19.30 -14.19 -2.86
C ARG A 215 -18.57 -12.84 -2.88
N GLN A 216 -17.32 -12.81 -3.32
CA GLN A 216 -16.52 -11.58 -3.42
C GLN A 216 -17.15 -10.60 -4.43
N LEU A 217 -17.68 -11.12 -5.55
CA LEU A 217 -18.37 -10.29 -6.54
C LEU A 217 -19.63 -9.64 -5.95
N GLN A 218 -20.40 -10.39 -5.16
CA GLN A 218 -21.60 -9.85 -4.49
C GLN A 218 -21.25 -8.72 -3.52
N GLU A 219 -20.21 -8.89 -2.71
CA GLU A 219 -19.74 -7.87 -1.79
C GLU A 219 -19.17 -6.63 -2.51
N LEU A 220 -18.46 -6.84 -3.61
CA LEU A 220 -17.94 -5.76 -4.44
C LEU A 220 -19.08 -4.95 -5.05
N TRP A 221 -20.10 -5.63 -5.57
CA TRP A 221 -21.26 -4.97 -6.15
C TRP A 221 -22.05 -4.18 -5.10
N LEU A 222 -22.30 -4.77 -3.94
CA LEU A 222 -22.98 -4.07 -2.84
C LEU A 222 -22.22 -2.79 -2.44
N SER A 223 -20.92 -2.87 -2.24
CA SER A 223 -20.12 -1.70 -1.87
C SER A 223 -20.08 -0.65 -3.00
N THR A 224 -20.03 -1.06 -4.25
CA THR A 224 -20.11 -0.17 -5.41
C THR A 224 -21.45 0.56 -5.44
N GLY A 225 -22.56 -0.18 -5.24
CA GLY A 225 -23.90 0.41 -5.19
C GLY A 225 -24.08 1.40 -4.05
N ILE A 226 -23.45 1.17 -2.90
CA ILE A 226 -23.46 2.12 -1.79
C ILE A 226 -22.73 3.41 -2.14
N TYR A 227 -21.50 3.32 -2.60
CA TYR A 227 -20.69 4.51 -2.88
C TYR A 227 -21.23 5.32 -4.07
N TRP A 228 -21.46 4.67 -5.19
CA TRP A 228 -21.85 5.35 -6.43
C TRP A 228 -23.33 5.70 -6.47
N GLY A 229 -24.20 4.79 -6.02
CA GLY A 229 -25.64 5.00 -6.07
C GLY A 229 -26.18 5.71 -4.83
N VAL A 230 -26.15 5.06 -3.66
CA VAL A 230 -26.80 5.60 -2.44
C VAL A 230 -26.17 6.89 -1.95
N LEU A 231 -24.85 7.01 -2.03
CA LEU A 231 -24.11 8.20 -1.60
C LEU A 231 -23.89 9.22 -2.73
N GLY A 232 -24.37 8.92 -3.95
CA GLY A 232 -24.46 9.87 -5.06
C GLY A 232 -23.12 10.30 -5.65
N LEU A 233 -22.05 9.53 -5.49
CA LEU A 233 -20.72 9.89 -6.03
C LEU A 233 -20.66 9.79 -7.56
N ASP A 234 -21.56 9.05 -8.19
CA ASP A 234 -21.71 8.98 -9.64
C ASP A 234 -22.13 10.34 -10.26
N ALA A 235 -22.92 11.11 -9.53
CA ALA A 235 -23.34 12.45 -9.94
C ALA A 235 -22.20 13.49 -9.85
N LEU A 236 -21.13 13.19 -9.13
CA LEU A 236 -19.99 14.09 -8.87
C LEU A 236 -18.78 13.76 -9.74
N ALA A 237 -18.67 12.53 -10.22
CA ALA A 237 -17.58 12.08 -11.06
C ALA A 237 -17.84 12.50 -12.51
N GLU A 238 -17.43 13.69 -12.92
CA GLU A 238 -17.21 13.92 -14.34
C GLU A 238 -16.06 13.02 -14.80
N PRO A 239 -16.24 12.20 -15.84
CA PRO A 239 -15.14 11.38 -16.36
C PRO A 239 -14.05 12.33 -16.85
N GLY A 240 -12.91 12.31 -16.16
CA GLY A 240 -11.72 13.02 -16.64
C GLY A 240 -11.37 12.52 -18.06
N PRO A 241 -10.76 13.34 -18.91
CA PRO A 241 -10.38 12.96 -20.26
C PRO A 241 -9.42 11.76 -20.21
N GLY A 242 -9.91 10.56 -20.53
CA GLY A 242 -9.16 9.30 -20.49
C GLY A 242 -9.69 8.24 -19.50
N ALA A 243 -10.70 8.53 -18.70
CA ALA A 243 -11.41 7.49 -17.97
C ALA A 243 -12.31 6.73 -18.96
N GLU A 244 -11.93 5.51 -19.31
CA GLU A 244 -12.87 4.60 -19.94
C GLU A 244 -14.09 4.46 -19.02
N PRO A 245 -15.32 4.62 -19.53
CA PRO A 245 -16.51 4.39 -18.74
C PRO A 245 -16.41 2.97 -18.16
N ALA A 246 -16.65 2.83 -16.87
CA ALA A 246 -16.77 1.51 -16.25
C ALA A 246 -17.73 0.71 -17.12
N ALA A 247 -17.20 -0.27 -17.84
CA ALA A 247 -17.96 -1.01 -18.84
C ALA A 247 -19.24 -1.49 -18.18
N ALA A 248 -20.37 -1.00 -18.64
CA ALA A 248 -21.67 -1.52 -18.28
C ALA A 248 -21.56 -3.03 -18.44
N VAL A 249 -21.86 -3.75 -17.37
CA VAL A 249 -21.97 -5.21 -17.42
C VAL A 249 -23.01 -5.48 -18.50
N ALA A 250 -22.55 -5.86 -19.69
CA ALA A 250 -23.43 -6.20 -20.78
C ALA A 250 -24.29 -7.37 -20.30
N ASP A 251 -25.61 -7.21 -20.37
CA ASP A 251 -26.59 -8.26 -20.17
C ASP A 251 -26.15 -9.48 -20.98
N GLY A 252 -25.75 -10.54 -20.26
CA GLY A 252 -25.50 -11.84 -20.87
C GLY A 252 -26.83 -12.39 -21.42
N PRO A 253 -26.81 -13.05 -22.55
CA PRO A 253 -28.02 -13.68 -23.12
C PRO A 253 -28.50 -14.78 -22.17
N GLY A 254 -29.85 -14.87 -22.01
CA GLY A 254 -30.61 -15.79 -21.19
C GLY A 254 -30.40 -17.28 -21.47
#